data_e7a8ce7ba037efc0bdb25bee932b522e
#
_entry.id   e7a8ce7ba037efc0bdb25bee932b522e
#
_cell.length_a   1.000
_cell.length_b   1.000
_cell.length_c   1.000
_cell.angle_alpha   90.00
_cell.angle_beta   90.00
_cell.angle_gamma   90.00
#
_symmetry.space_group_name_H-M   'P 1'
#
loop_
_entity.id
_entity.type
_entity.pdbx_description
1 polymer ?
#
loop_
_entity_poly.entity_id
_entity_poly.type
_entity_poly.pdbx_seq_one_letter_code
_entity_poly.pdbx_strand_id
1 'polypeptide(L)'
;MDKTEEFIELFIDVWKNGISGINISEIIIALLIFFLFLFLRGLFAKFIIKRLEKYVSKTSNKFDNTLVESLKGPTKFFPIVIGFFVATSYVSLGDSTENFIDNANRTLITILIFWSLHQIIGPISVLIKTVEDLLSKDLLNWIIKAFKILILILGAAAVLELWGIKIGPIIAGLGLFGVAVALGAQDLSLIHI
;
A
#
# COMPACT_ATOMS: atom_id res chain seq x y z
N MET A 1 -55.03 -9.60 1.84
CA MET A 1 -53.62 -10.01 2.00
C MET A 1 -53.17 -9.52 3.35
N ASP A 2 -52.69 -10.41 4.20
CA ASP A 2 -52.26 -10.02 5.55
C ASP A 2 -50.94 -9.20 5.41
N LYS A 3 -50.79 -8.12 6.20
CA LYS A 3 -49.59 -7.28 6.20
C LYS A 3 -48.31 -8.09 6.49
N THR A 4 -48.45 -9.22 7.12
CA THR A 4 -47.38 -10.18 7.37
C THR A 4 -46.94 -10.93 6.11
N GLU A 5 -47.87 -11.27 5.23
CA GLU A 5 -47.56 -11.92 3.95
C GLU A 5 -46.88 -10.94 3.00
N GLU A 6 -47.34 -9.71 2.93
CA GLU A 6 -46.74 -8.65 2.13
C GLU A 6 -45.30 -8.31 2.59
N PHE A 7 -45.07 -8.29 3.90
CA PHE A 7 -43.72 -8.11 4.46
C PHE A 7 -42.78 -9.28 4.14
N ILE A 8 -43.28 -10.51 4.22
CA ILE A 8 -42.51 -11.72 3.92
C ILE A 8 -42.17 -11.75 2.42
N GLU A 9 -43.10 -11.43 1.54
CA GLU A 9 -42.84 -11.33 0.10
C GLU A 9 -41.81 -10.26 -0.23
N LEU A 10 -41.96 -9.05 0.33
CA LEU A 10 -40.93 -7.99 0.19
C LEU A 10 -39.56 -8.41 0.71
N PHE A 11 -39.53 -9.08 1.85
CA PHE A 11 -38.25 -9.59 2.41
C PHE A 11 -37.61 -10.63 1.49
N ILE A 12 -38.38 -11.56 0.96
CA ILE A 12 -37.89 -12.59 0.02
C ILE A 12 -37.45 -11.95 -1.30
N ASP A 13 -38.19 -10.94 -1.78
CA ASP A 13 -37.86 -10.23 -3.01
C ASP A 13 -36.53 -9.47 -2.85
N VAL A 14 -36.38 -8.69 -1.79
CA VAL A 14 -35.13 -7.99 -1.47
C VAL A 14 -33.97 -8.98 -1.25
N TRP A 15 -34.24 -10.13 -0.63
CA TRP A 15 -33.22 -11.16 -0.42
C TRP A 15 -32.76 -11.83 -1.72
N LYS A 16 -33.71 -12.09 -2.65
CA LYS A 16 -33.42 -12.77 -3.94
C LYS A 16 -32.95 -11.82 -5.04
N ASN A 17 -33.59 -10.67 -5.13
CA ASN A 17 -33.39 -9.72 -6.24
C ASN A 17 -32.47 -8.54 -5.85
N GLY A 18 -32.15 -8.42 -4.54
CA GLY A 18 -31.23 -7.42 -4.03
C GLY A 18 -31.81 -6.00 -4.00
N ILE A 19 -30.97 -5.05 -3.63
CA ILE A 19 -31.24 -3.62 -3.69
C ILE A 19 -30.42 -3.05 -4.85
N SER A 20 -31.08 -2.45 -5.83
CA SER A 20 -30.39 -1.85 -7.00
C SER A 20 -29.56 -2.83 -7.83
N GLY A 21 -29.98 -4.11 -7.95
CA GLY A 21 -29.30 -5.13 -8.75
C GLY A 21 -28.15 -5.84 -8.05
N ILE A 22 -27.90 -5.58 -6.78
CA ILE A 22 -26.87 -6.25 -6.00
C ILE A 22 -27.53 -7.29 -5.09
N ASN A 23 -27.16 -8.55 -5.24
CA ASN A 23 -27.66 -9.65 -4.41
C ASN A 23 -27.11 -9.55 -2.98
N ILE A 24 -27.98 -9.52 -1.97
CA ILE A 24 -27.58 -9.47 -0.56
C ILE A 24 -26.72 -10.68 -0.18
N SER A 25 -27.03 -11.85 -0.74
CA SER A 25 -26.24 -13.08 -0.53
C SER A 25 -24.81 -12.92 -1.00
N GLU A 26 -24.56 -12.26 -2.13
CA GLU A 26 -23.22 -11.98 -2.66
C GLU A 26 -22.43 -11.06 -1.72
N ILE A 27 -23.08 -10.04 -1.17
CA ILE A 27 -22.45 -9.13 -0.19
C ILE A 27 -22.06 -9.89 1.07
N ILE A 28 -22.93 -10.75 1.60
CA ILE A 28 -22.66 -11.52 2.81
C ILE A 28 -21.48 -12.47 2.58
N ILE A 29 -21.46 -13.16 1.43
CA ILE A 29 -20.35 -14.06 1.08
C ILE A 29 -19.04 -13.27 0.90
N ALA A 30 -19.08 -12.13 0.23
CA ALA A 30 -17.92 -11.26 0.06
C ALA A 30 -17.36 -10.77 1.41
N LEU A 31 -18.24 -10.36 2.33
CA LEU A 31 -17.84 -10.00 3.68
C LEU A 31 -17.22 -11.16 4.44
N LEU A 32 -17.81 -12.36 4.35
CA LEU A 32 -17.25 -13.57 4.98
C LEU A 32 -15.86 -13.89 4.41
N ILE A 33 -15.68 -13.80 3.09
CA ILE A 33 -14.37 -13.98 2.44
C ILE A 33 -13.38 -12.95 2.97
N PHE A 34 -13.76 -11.67 2.99
CA PHE A 34 -12.89 -10.60 3.46
C PHE A 34 -12.46 -10.80 4.94
N PHE A 35 -13.43 -11.10 5.82
CA PHE A 35 -13.15 -11.37 7.23
C PHE A 35 -12.29 -12.63 7.44
N LEU A 36 -12.47 -13.66 6.60
CA LEU A 36 -11.62 -14.86 6.62
C LEU A 36 -10.15 -14.47 6.34
N PHE A 37 -9.88 -13.70 5.29
CA PHE A 37 -8.53 -13.23 4.98
C PHE A 37 -7.97 -12.31 6.08
N LEU A 38 -8.81 -11.45 6.66
CA LEU A 38 -8.44 -10.57 7.75
C LEU A 38 -8.05 -11.38 9.00
N PHE A 39 -8.74 -12.47 9.30
CA PHE A 39 -8.41 -13.37 10.39
C PHE A 39 -7.12 -14.15 10.10
N LEU A 40 -6.96 -14.64 8.88
CA LEU A 40 -5.80 -15.43 8.46
C LEU A 40 -4.52 -14.60 8.27
N ARG A 41 -4.59 -13.25 8.26
CA ARG A 41 -3.44 -12.36 8.00
C ARG A 41 -2.23 -12.64 8.91
N GLY A 42 -2.49 -12.98 10.17
CA GLY A 42 -1.43 -13.28 11.13
C GLY A 42 -0.73 -14.61 10.87
N LEU A 43 -1.51 -15.63 10.50
CA LEU A 43 -0.99 -16.96 10.14
C LEU A 43 -0.17 -16.89 8.85
N PHE A 44 -0.69 -16.19 7.83
CA PHE A 44 -0.03 -15.98 6.55
C PHE A 44 1.30 -15.22 6.73
N ALA A 45 1.29 -14.14 7.49
CA ALA A 45 2.49 -13.38 7.78
C ALA A 45 3.54 -14.22 8.52
N LYS A 46 3.12 -15.00 9.53
CA LYS A 46 4.01 -15.94 10.23
C LYS A 46 4.64 -16.96 9.28
N PHE A 47 3.83 -17.51 8.36
CA PHE A 47 4.31 -18.49 7.39
C PHE A 47 5.36 -17.90 6.45
N ILE A 48 5.06 -16.73 5.86
CA ILE A 48 5.98 -16.05 4.94
C ILE A 48 7.26 -15.62 5.66
N ILE A 49 7.14 -14.96 6.81
CA ILE A 49 8.30 -14.47 7.58
C ILE A 49 9.18 -15.65 8.00
N LYS A 50 8.61 -16.73 8.53
CA LYS A 50 9.37 -17.94 8.89
C LYS A 50 10.11 -18.54 7.69
N ARG A 51 9.49 -18.49 6.51
CA ARG A 51 10.12 -18.97 5.28
C ARG A 51 11.29 -18.06 4.87
N LEU A 52 11.12 -16.75 4.95
CA LEU A 52 12.17 -15.77 4.69
C LEU A 52 13.32 -15.89 5.69
N GLU A 53 13.01 -15.95 6.99
CA GLU A 53 13.99 -16.14 8.06
C GLU A 53 14.85 -17.41 7.83
N LYS A 54 14.23 -18.51 7.37
CA LYS A 54 14.96 -19.75 7.06
C LYS A 54 15.94 -19.60 5.88
N TYR A 55 15.63 -18.75 4.91
CA TYR A 55 16.57 -18.45 3.82
C TYR A 55 17.69 -17.53 4.28
N VAL A 56 17.33 -16.52 5.07
CA VAL A 56 18.24 -15.49 5.58
C VAL A 56 19.16 -16.03 6.67
N SER A 57 18.72 -16.96 7.52
CA SER A 57 19.54 -17.58 8.56
C SER A 57 20.76 -18.37 8.03
N LYS A 58 20.75 -18.67 6.74
CA LYS A 58 21.93 -19.26 6.07
C LYS A 58 23.02 -18.23 5.74
N THR A 59 22.67 -16.95 5.75
CA THR A 59 23.58 -15.84 5.46
C THR A 59 23.73 -15.05 6.76
N SER A 60 24.92 -15.02 7.35
CA SER A 60 25.21 -14.35 8.63
C SER A 60 25.23 -12.81 8.52
N ASN A 61 24.34 -12.21 7.69
CA ASN A 61 24.36 -10.78 7.41
C ASN A 61 23.28 -10.04 8.20
N LYS A 62 23.67 -8.99 8.95
CA LYS A 62 22.73 -8.12 9.70
C LYS A 62 21.69 -7.45 8.81
N PHE A 63 22.05 -7.16 7.55
CA PHE A 63 21.13 -6.59 6.55
C PHE A 63 19.90 -7.46 6.35
N ASP A 64 20.09 -8.75 6.16
CA ASP A 64 19.02 -9.70 5.85
C ASP A 64 17.98 -9.78 6.99
N ASN A 65 18.45 -9.81 8.25
CA ASN A 65 17.55 -9.82 9.40
C ASN A 65 16.74 -8.53 9.52
N THR A 66 17.38 -7.37 9.29
CA THR A 66 16.71 -6.07 9.33
C THR A 66 15.70 -5.92 8.19
N LEU A 67 16.01 -6.48 7.01
CA LEU A 67 15.11 -6.50 5.86
C LEU A 67 13.83 -7.31 6.15
N VAL A 68 13.97 -8.53 6.67
CA VAL A 68 12.85 -9.37 7.03
C VAL A 68 11.97 -8.71 8.10
N GLU A 69 12.60 -8.08 9.10
CA GLU A 69 11.87 -7.37 10.15
C GLU A 69 11.07 -6.17 9.61
N SER A 70 11.67 -5.40 8.72
CA SER A 70 11.04 -4.24 8.09
C SER A 70 9.84 -4.62 7.23
N LEU A 71 9.87 -5.80 6.59
CA LEU A 71 8.80 -6.30 5.74
C LEU A 71 7.65 -6.98 6.50
N LYS A 72 7.75 -7.17 7.83
CA LYS A 72 6.67 -7.77 8.63
C LYS A 72 5.33 -7.00 8.51
N GLY A 73 5.38 -5.67 8.45
CA GLY A 73 4.19 -4.83 8.28
C GLY A 73 3.50 -5.06 6.93
N PRO A 74 4.17 -4.80 5.80
CA PRO A 74 3.63 -5.06 4.47
C PRO A 74 3.16 -6.51 4.27
N THR A 75 3.90 -7.49 4.80
CA THR A 75 3.52 -8.91 4.71
C THR A 75 2.20 -9.22 5.42
N LYS A 76 1.88 -8.53 6.53
CA LYS A 76 0.57 -8.65 7.20
C LYS A 76 -0.55 -7.96 6.44
N PHE A 77 -0.24 -6.95 5.65
CA PHE A 77 -1.21 -6.22 4.86
C PHE A 77 -1.57 -6.96 3.55
N PHE A 78 -0.64 -7.73 3.00
CA PHE A 78 -0.84 -8.48 1.75
C PHE A 78 -2.11 -9.36 1.72
N PRO A 79 -2.42 -10.20 2.74
CA PRO A 79 -3.67 -10.96 2.75
C PRO A 79 -4.93 -10.10 2.78
N ILE A 80 -4.87 -8.88 3.36
CA ILE A 80 -5.99 -7.95 3.37
C ILE A 80 -6.28 -7.46 1.95
N VAL A 81 -5.22 -7.14 1.20
CA VAL A 81 -5.35 -6.72 -0.21
C VAL A 81 -5.94 -7.84 -1.07
N ILE A 82 -5.43 -9.07 -0.93
CA ILE A 82 -5.98 -10.23 -1.65
C ILE A 82 -7.42 -10.49 -1.22
N GLY A 83 -7.71 -10.47 0.08
CA GLY A 83 -9.04 -10.71 0.61
C GLY A 83 -10.06 -9.69 0.10
N PHE A 84 -9.66 -8.42 0.00
CA PHE A 84 -10.50 -7.37 -0.57
C PHE A 84 -10.73 -7.61 -2.08
N PHE A 85 -9.68 -7.93 -2.83
CA PHE A 85 -9.78 -8.23 -4.26
C PHE A 85 -10.71 -9.43 -4.52
N VAL A 86 -10.52 -10.55 -3.81
CA VAL A 86 -11.36 -11.75 -3.97
C VAL A 86 -12.80 -11.48 -3.55
N ALA A 87 -13.01 -10.77 -2.45
CA ALA A 87 -14.34 -10.41 -1.97
C ALA A 87 -15.09 -9.54 -2.98
N THR A 88 -14.43 -8.52 -3.53
CA THR A 88 -15.03 -7.62 -4.52
C THR A 88 -15.26 -8.29 -5.87
N SER A 89 -14.42 -9.23 -6.27
CA SER A 89 -14.61 -10.01 -7.51
C SER A 89 -15.81 -10.98 -7.45
N TYR A 90 -16.33 -11.25 -6.24
CA TYR A 90 -17.48 -12.14 -6.06
C TYR A 90 -18.82 -11.39 -6.16
N VAL A 91 -18.84 -10.08 -6.02
CA VAL A 91 -20.06 -9.26 -6.04
C VAL A 91 -20.29 -8.72 -7.44
N SER A 92 -21.46 -8.99 -8.00
CA SER A 92 -21.89 -8.43 -9.28
C SER A 92 -22.33 -6.98 -9.08
N LEU A 93 -21.45 -6.04 -9.43
CA LEU A 93 -21.67 -4.61 -9.23
C LEU A 93 -22.07 -3.96 -10.55
N GLY A 94 -22.92 -2.93 -10.50
CA GLY A 94 -23.23 -2.14 -11.70
C GLY A 94 -22.03 -1.27 -12.11
N ASP A 95 -21.95 -0.91 -13.40
CA ASP A 95 -20.82 -0.25 -14.06
C ASP A 95 -20.16 0.89 -13.27
N SER A 96 -20.95 1.76 -12.63
CA SER A 96 -20.41 2.89 -11.84
C SER A 96 -19.69 2.45 -10.56
N THR A 97 -20.20 1.41 -9.92
CA THR A 97 -19.62 0.85 -8.67
C THR A 97 -18.39 -0.01 -8.99
N GLU A 98 -18.40 -0.69 -10.12
CA GLU A 98 -17.27 -1.49 -10.60
C GLU A 98 -16.01 -0.65 -10.78
N ASN A 99 -16.11 0.50 -11.44
CA ASN A 99 -15.00 1.44 -11.60
C ASN A 99 -14.44 1.93 -10.25
N PHE A 100 -15.31 2.21 -9.28
CA PHE A 100 -14.88 2.62 -7.95
C PHE A 100 -14.12 1.49 -7.23
N ILE A 101 -14.63 0.28 -7.28
CA ILE A 101 -14.02 -0.91 -6.67
C ILE A 101 -12.68 -1.24 -7.34
N ASP A 102 -12.60 -1.13 -8.66
CA ASP A 102 -11.34 -1.31 -9.40
C ASP A 102 -10.29 -0.29 -8.97
N ASN A 103 -10.65 0.98 -8.85
CA ASN A 103 -9.75 2.01 -8.35
C ASN A 103 -9.35 1.76 -6.90
N ALA A 104 -10.26 1.27 -6.05
CA ALA A 104 -9.96 0.90 -4.67
C ALA A 104 -8.97 -0.28 -4.61
N ASN A 105 -9.17 -1.34 -5.41
CA ASN A 105 -8.25 -2.48 -5.54
C ASN A 105 -6.85 -2.02 -5.98
N ARG A 106 -6.77 -1.23 -7.04
CA ARG A 106 -5.50 -0.66 -7.54
C ARG A 106 -4.82 0.21 -6.48
N THR A 107 -5.61 0.99 -5.73
CA THR A 107 -5.10 1.82 -4.62
C THR A 107 -4.47 0.97 -3.52
N LEU A 108 -5.13 -0.10 -3.09
CA LEU A 108 -4.60 -1.01 -2.06
C LEU A 108 -3.30 -1.68 -2.51
N ILE A 109 -3.23 -2.13 -3.77
CA ILE A 109 -2.01 -2.70 -4.37
C ILE A 109 -0.89 -1.66 -4.41
N THR A 110 -1.19 -0.44 -4.85
CA THR A 110 -0.23 0.66 -4.91
C THR A 110 0.32 1.00 -3.52
N ILE A 111 -0.56 1.11 -2.52
CA ILE A 111 -0.15 1.32 -1.12
C ILE A 111 0.77 0.19 -0.64
N LEU A 112 0.42 -1.07 -0.91
CA LEU A 112 1.24 -2.22 -0.53
C LEU A 112 2.64 -2.15 -1.14
N ILE A 113 2.75 -1.82 -2.43
CA ILE A 113 4.03 -1.71 -3.15
C ILE A 113 4.87 -0.56 -2.56
N PHE A 114 4.34 0.65 -2.50
CA PHE A 114 5.07 1.82 -2.01
C PHE A 114 5.41 1.72 -0.52
N TRP A 115 4.53 1.14 0.29
CA TRP A 115 4.84 0.84 1.69
C TRP A 115 5.99 -0.16 1.82
N SER A 116 5.99 -1.22 1.01
CA SER A 116 7.09 -2.20 0.99
C SER A 116 8.40 -1.54 0.59
N LEU A 117 8.41 -0.71 -0.48
CA LEU A 117 9.58 0.06 -0.91
C LEU A 117 10.08 1.00 0.20
N HIS A 118 9.18 1.75 0.85
CA HIS A 118 9.52 2.63 1.96
C HIS A 118 10.19 1.89 3.12
N GLN A 119 9.72 0.68 3.44
CA GLN A 119 10.30 -0.13 4.52
C GLN A 119 11.67 -0.71 4.17
N ILE A 120 11.96 -0.97 2.90
CA ILE A 120 13.25 -1.50 2.43
C ILE A 120 14.38 -0.46 2.55
N ILE A 121 14.07 0.84 2.51
CA ILE A 121 15.10 1.89 2.63
C ILE A 121 15.84 1.82 3.96
N GLY A 122 15.16 1.49 5.06
CA GLY A 122 15.81 1.36 6.36
C GLY A 122 16.94 0.32 6.38
N PRO A 123 16.69 -0.92 5.96
CA PRO A 123 17.72 -1.96 5.81
C PRO A 123 18.88 -1.56 4.89
N ILE A 124 18.62 -0.89 3.77
CA ILE A 124 19.67 -0.43 2.85
C ILE A 124 20.71 0.44 3.60
N SER A 125 20.30 1.21 4.60
CA SER A 125 21.22 1.99 5.42
C SER A 125 22.27 1.14 6.13
N VAL A 126 21.97 -0.12 6.43
CA VAL A 126 22.94 -1.04 7.07
C VAL A 126 24.05 -1.44 6.09
N LEU A 127 23.74 -1.55 4.79
CA LEU A 127 24.75 -1.80 3.76
C LEU A 127 25.66 -0.59 3.53
N ILE A 128 25.06 0.61 3.60
CA ILE A 128 25.78 1.88 3.40
C ILE A 128 26.70 2.19 4.60
N LYS A 129 26.47 1.59 5.77
CA LYS A 129 27.36 1.73 6.93
C LYS A 129 28.81 1.30 6.65
N THR A 130 29.01 0.46 5.66
CA THR A 130 30.38 0.13 5.16
C THR A 130 31.04 1.35 4.49
N VAL A 131 30.27 2.38 4.14
CA VAL A 131 30.71 3.65 3.53
C VAL A 131 30.75 4.78 4.59
N GLU A 132 30.50 4.49 5.87
CA GLU A 132 30.54 5.47 6.98
C GLU A 132 31.92 6.13 7.13
N ASP A 133 32.98 5.51 6.61
CA ASP A 133 34.32 6.11 6.57
C ASP A 133 34.42 7.29 5.59
N LEU A 134 33.47 7.44 4.65
CA LEU A 134 33.43 8.48 3.62
C LEU A 134 32.39 9.57 3.86
N LEU A 135 31.33 9.26 4.63
CA LEU A 135 30.19 10.16 4.84
C LEU A 135 29.85 10.27 6.32
N SER A 136 29.57 11.48 6.81
CA SER A 136 29.12 11.66 8.19
C SER A 136 27.76 10.94 8.44
N LYS A 137 27.59 10.40 9.65
CA LYS A 137 26.35 9.70 10.05
C LYS A 137 25.10 10.55 9.86
N ASP A 138 25.22 11.85 10.07
CA ASP A 138 24.12 12.79 9.92
C ASP A 138 23.71 12.96 8.47
N LEU A 139 24.66 13.03 7.56
CA LEU A 139 24.40 13.11 6.12
C LEU A 139 23.71 11.84 5.62
N LEU A 140 24.18 10.66 6.04
CA LEU A 140 23.51 9.39 5.71
C LEU A 140 22.07 9.32 6.20
N ASN A 141 21.83 9.70 7.44
CA ASN A 141 20.48 9.75 8.01
C ASN A 141 19.57 10.72 7.25
N TRP A 142 20.12 11.84 6.81
CA TRP A 142 19.37 12.83 6.03
C TRP A 142 18.99 12.29 4.65
N ILE A 143 19.94 11.65 3.96
CA ILE A 143 19.70 11.00 2.66
C ILE A 143 18.60 9.93 2.77
N ILE A 144 18.66 9.07 3.79
CA ILE A 144 17.67 8.02 4.03
C ILE A 144 16.28 8.63 4.25
N LYS A 145 16.18 9.69 5.05
CA LYS A 145 14.92 10.42 5.26
C LYS A 145 14.41 11.02 3.95
N ALA A 146 15.29 11.62 3.16
CA ALA A 146 14.92 12.20 1.86
C ALA A 146 14.35 11.12 0.91
N PHE A 147 14.98 9.95 0.81
CA PHE A 147 14.47 8.84 0.00
C PHE A 147 13.14 8.30 0.51
N LYS A 148 12.95 8.20 1.83
CA LYS A 148 11.67 7.79 2.41
C LYS A 148 10.54 8.77 2.07
N ILE A 149 10.82 10.07 2.17
CA ILE A 149 9.86 11.13 1.80
C ILE A 149 9.54 11.06 0.30
N LEU A 150 10.58 10.88 -0.54
CA LEU A 150 10.40 10.76 -1.98
C LEU A 150 9.48 9.59 -2.35
N ILE A 151 9.71 8.40 -1.78
CA ILE A 151 8.83 7.23 -2.02
C ILE A 151 7.40 7.49 -1.55
N LEU A 152 7.23 8.16 -0.41
CA LEU A 152 5.90 8.50 0.10
C LEU A 152 5.18 9.47 -0.84
N ILE A 153 5.87 10.49 -1.35
CA ILE A 153 5.32 11.45 -2.33
C ILE A 153 4.94 10.72 -3.63
N LEU A 154 5.83 9.86 -4.15
CA LEU A 154 5.56 9.10 -5.37
C LEU A 154 4.38 8.13 -5.20
N GLY A 155 4.27 7.46 -4.04
CA GLY A 155 3.14 6.60 -3.72
C GLY A 155 1.82 7.37 -3.63
N ALA A 156 1.83 8.52 -2.96
CA ALA A 156 0.66 9.39 -2.90
C ALA A 156 0.25 9.92 -4.29
N ALA A 157 1.23 10.33 -5.08
CA ALA A 157 1.03 10.77 -6.45
C ALA A 157 0.39 9.66 -7.31
N ALA A 158 0.93 8.43 -7.24
CA ALA A 158 0.39 7.28 -7.96
C ALA A 158 -1.07 6.97 -7.56
N VAL A 159 -1.41 7.07 -6.27
CA VAL A 159 -2.80 6.91 -5.80
C VAL A 159 -3.69 8.01 -6.35
N LEU A 160 -3.26 9.28 -6.31
CA LEU A 160 -4.05 10.40 -6.85
C LEU A 160 -4.33 10.23 -8.35
N GLU A 161 -3.35 9.73 -9.11
CA GLU A 161 -3.51 9.47 -10.55
C GLU A 161 -4.57 8.40 -10.84
N LEU A 162 -4.65 7.34 -10.03
CA LEU A 162 -5.70 6.33 -10.14
C LEU A 162 -7.11 6.93 -9.98
N TRP A 163 -7.24 7.99 -9.20
CA TRP A 163 -8.50 8.71 -8.99
C TRP A 163 -8.72 9.87 -9.97
N GLY A 164 -7.92 9.91 -11.06
CA GLY A 164 -8.08 10.90 -12.14
C GLY A 164 -7.48 12.28 -11.86
N ILE A 165 -6.77 12.45 -10.75
CA ILE A 165 -6.08 13.69 -10.44
C ILE A 165 -4.76 13.73 -11.21
N LYS A 166 -4.64 14.65 -12.16
CA LYS A 166 -3.43 14.82 -12.98
C LYS A 166 -2.27 15.32 -12.14
N ILE A 167 -1.31 14.45 -11.84
CA ILE A 167 -0.13 14.78 -11.01
C ILE A 167 1.00 15.42 -11.80
N GLY A 168 0.99 15.34 -13.15
CA GLY A 168 2.04 15.94 -14.01
C GLY A 168 2.36 17.39 -13.66
N PRO A 169 1.39 18.29 -13.55
CA PRO A 169 1.62 19.68 -13.16
C PRO A 169 2.24 19.83 -11.76
N ILE A 170 1.87 18.96 -10.81
CA ILE A 170 2.41 18.96 -9.44
C ILE A 170 3.88 18.56 -9.45
N ILE A 171 4.22 17.49 -10.17
CA ILE A 171 5.62 17.03 -10.33
C ILE A 171 6.47 18.07 -11.02
N ALA A 172 5.95 18.70 -12.10
CA ALA A 172 6.64 19.78 -12.79
C ALA A 172 6.92 20.97 -11.87
N GLY A 173 5.95 21.37 -11.04
CA GLY A 173 6.10 22.42 -10.03
C GLY A 173 7.16 22.09 -8.98
N LEU A 174 7.17 20.85 -8.47
CA LEU A 174 8.19 20.35 -7.53
C LEU A 174 9.58 20.33 -8.19
N GLY A 175 9.67 19.96 -9.47
CA GLY A 175 10.91 20.01 -10.24
C GLY A 175 11.46 21.44 -10.37
N LEU A 176 10.60 22.39 -10.70
CA LEU A 176 10.99 23.82 -10.78
C LEU A 176 11.42 24.37 -9.40
N PHE A 177 10.69 24.00 -8.34
CA PHE A 177 11.08 24.35 -6.96
C PHE A 177 12.46 23.76 -6.61
N GLY A 178 12.74 22.50 -6.99
CA GLY A 178 14.04 21.86 -6.79
C GLY A 178 15.17 22.60 -7.49
N VAL A 179 14.95 23.07 -8.72
CA VAL A 179 15.93 23.91 -9.46
C VAL A 179 16.16 25.24 -8.74
N ALA A 180 15.10 25.90 -8.27
CA ALA A 180 15.24 27.17 -7.53
C ALA A 180 16.05 27.01 -6.24
N VAL A 181 15.80 25.93 -5.46
CA VAL A 181 16.57 25.59 -4.27
C VAL A 181 18.04 25.30 -4.61
N ALA A 182 18.31 24.55 -5.69
CA ALA A 182 19.66 24.23 -6.12
C ALA A 182 20.44 25.49 -6.51
N LEU A 183 19.83 26.43 -7.24
CA LEU A 183 20.45 27.72 -7.59
C LEU A 183 20.73 28.56 -6.34
N GLY A 184 19.78 28.65 -5.39
CA GLY A 184 20.00 29.37 -4.14
C GLY A 184 21.11 28.76 -3.27
N ALA A 185 21.25 27.43 -3.27
CA ALA A 185 22.33 26.74 -2.55
C ALA A 185 23.70 26.95 -3.23
N GLN A 186 23.75 27.18 -4.52
CA GLN A 186 25.00 27.45 -5.26
C GLN A 186 25.65 28.77 -4.79
N ASP A 187 24.84 29.80 -4.57
CA ASP A 187 25.35 31.10 -4.10
C ASP A 187 25.93 31.02 -2.69
N LEU A 188 25.34 30.21 -1.81
CA LEU A 188 25.85 29.99 -0.45
C LEU A 188 27.20 29.25 -0.43
N SER A 189 27.43 28.34 -1.39
CA SER A 189 28.71 27.61 -1.52
C SER A 189 29.86 28.51 -1.96
N LEU A 190 29.59 29.56 -2.76
CA LEU A 190 30.61 30.51 -3.21
C LEU A 190 31.07 31.48 -2.10
N ILE A 191 30.24 31.74 -1.10
CA ILE A 191 30.58 32.64 0.02
C ILE A 191 31.50 31.95 1.03
N HIS A 192 31.54 30.60 1.05
CA HIS A 192 32.34 29.83 2.03
C HIS A 192 33.77 29.52 1.55
N ILE A 193 34.12 29.86 0.31
CA ILE A 193 35.47 29.72 -0.27
C ILE A 193 36.19 31.05 -0.23
#